data_6b334ddb304d3b32fb0acf51de89bdf7
#
_entry.id   6b334ddb304d3b32fb0acf51de89bdf7
#
_cell.length_a   1.000
_cell.length_b   1.000
_cell.length_c   1.000
_cell.angle_alpha   90.00
_cell.angle_beta   90.00
_cell.angle_gamma   90.00
#
_symmetry.space_group_name_H-M   'P 1'
#
loop_
_entity.id
_entity.type
_entity.pdbx_description
1 polymer ?
#
loop_
_entity_poly.entity_id
_entity_poly.type
_entity_poly.pdbx_seq_one_letter_code
_entity_poly.pdbx_strand_id
1 'polypeptide(L)'
;MTSSFLILHGWQNHRPQGHWQHWLADRLTSRGHDVVYPQLPNPDHPELEVWLGEFERHLTAPGRRIVIAHSLATVTWLHALHRRLPGLDSVDRALLVSPVTTLAAHPEIAGFALPPLTGLTLASPTRITAGDDDPYCPEGAQRAYADPLALTAEILPGAGHLTPDEGYGPWPSVLEWCLDGETELTAR
;
A
#
# COMPACT_ATOMS: atom_id res chain seq x y z
N MET A 1 -19.66 11.94 5.90
CA MET A 1 -20.05 10.72 5.15
C MET A 1 -19.18 9.57 5.63
N THR A 2 -19.71 8.37 5.73
CA THR A 2 -18.94 7.19 6.09
C THR A 2 -18.20 6.69 4.85
N SER A 3 -16.87 6.59 4.93
CA SER A 3 -16.03 6.01 3.87
C SER A 3 -15.62 4.59 4.28
N SER A 4 -15.32 3.74 3.31
CA SER A 4 -14.75 2.41 3.54
C SER A 4 -13.27 2.40 3.18
N PHE A 5 -12.45 1.79 4.02
CA PHE A 5 -10.99 1.72 3.86
C PHE A 5 -10.54 0.27 3.83
N LEU A 6 -9.65 -0.05 2.89
CA LEU A 6 -8.95 -1.31 2.81
C LEU A 6 -7.45 -1.06 3.03
N ILE A 7 -6.94 -1.51 4.16
CA ILE A 7 -5.53 -1.36 4.55
C ILE A 7 -4.83 -2.71 4.36
N LEU A 8 -3.76 -2.74 3.57
CA LEU A 8 -3.07 -3.95 3.17
C LEU A 8 -1.60 -3.89 3.59
N HIS A 9 -1.17 -4.86 4.40
CA HIS A 9 0.18 -4.90 4.95
C HIS A 9 1.17 -5.62 4.02
N GLY A 10 2.47 -5.45 4.31
CA GLY A 10 3.55 -6.07 3.56
C GLY A 10 4.00 -7.44 4.09
N TRP A 11 5.15 -7.89 3.57
CA TRP A 11 5.88 -9.09 3.97
C TRP A 11 6.27 -9.03 5.44
N GLN A 12 6.22 -10.17 6.14
CA GLN A 12 6.56 -10.33 7.57
C GLN A 12 5.75 -9.43 8.53
N ASN A 13 4.70 -8.78 8.05
CA ASN A 13 3.88 -7.92 8.89
C ASN A 13 2.72 -8.71 9.50
N HIS A 14 2.79 -8.92 10.80
CA HIS A 14 1.75 -9.56 11.63
C HIS A 14 0.82 -8.54 12.29
N ARG A 15 0.67 -7.36 11.71
CA ARG A 15 -0.16 -6.23 12.16
C ARG A 15 0.14 -5.79 13.61
N PRO A 16 1.42 -5.53 13.97
CA PRO A 16 1.75 -5.13 15.33
C PRO A 16 1.08 -3.80 15.71
N GLN A 17 0.64 -3.68 16.96
CA GLN A 17 -0.06 -2.48 17.46
C GLN A 17 0.76 -1.19 17.31
N GLY A 18 2.09 -1.28 17.35
CA GLY A 18 2.98 -0.14 17.16
C GLY A 18 3.12 0.35 15.71
N HIS A 19 2.58 -0.37 14.73
CA HIS A 19 2.68 0.00 13.31
C HIS A 19 1.66 1.06 12.93
N TRP A 20 2.04 2.02 12.06
CA TRP A 20 1.16 3.10 11.62
C TRP A 20 -0.15 2.59 10.98
N GLN A 21 -0.14 1.44 10.30
CA GLN A 21 -1.35 0.87 9.71
C GLN A 21 -2.37 0.44 10.78
N HIS A 22 -1.89 -0.12 11.90
CA HIS A 22 -2.75 -0.47 13.04
C HIS A 22 -3.34 0.80 13.67
N TRP A 23 -2.48 1.77 13.94
CA TRP A 23 -2.91 3.08 14.45
C TRP A 23 -3.92 3.76 13.51
N LEU A 24 -3.68 3.74 12.19
CA LEU A 24 -4.58 4.31 11.19
C LEU A 24 -5.94 3.61 11.22
N ALA A 25 -5.97 2.27 11.24
CA ALA A 25 -7.19 1.49 11.31
C ALA A 25 -8.02 1.85 12.55
N ASP A 26 -7.38 1.95 13.72
CA ASP A 26 -8.05 2.36 14.96
C ASP A 26 -8.61 3.78 14.89
N ARG A 27 -7.85 4.71 14.32
CA ARG A 27 -8.25 6.11 14.17
C ARG A 27 -9.43 6.30 13.22
N LEU A 28 -9.44 5.61 12.10
CA LEU A 28 -10.54 5.64 11.15
C LEU A 28 -11.80 4.97 11.73
N THR A 29 -11.66 3.81 12.38
CA THR A 29 -12.77 3.12 13.05
C THR A 29 -13.37 3.98 14.15
N SER A 30 -12.55 4.64 14.98
CA SER A 30 -13.04 5.52 16.05
C SER A 30 -13.80 6.76 15.55
N ARG A 31 -13.61 7.13 14.27
CA ARG A 31 -14.34 8.19 13.58
C ARG A 31 -15.60 7.69 12.87
N GLY A 32 -15.94 6.41 13.03
CA GLY A 32 -17.16 5.81 12.46
C GLY A 32 -17.04 5.42 11.00
N HIS A 33 -15.82 5.26 10.48
CA HIS A 33 -15.59 4.72 9.16
C HIS A 33 -15.61 3.19 9.17
N ASP A 34 -15.91 2.59 8.01
CA ASP A 34 -15.79 1.15 7.79
C ASP A 34 -14.33 0.82 7.40
N VAL A 35 -13.67 -0.01 8.20
CA VAL A 35 -12.24 -0.31 8.02
C VAL A 35 -12.00 -1.81 7.95
N VAL A 36 -11.41 -2.26 6.86
CA VAL A 36 -10.93 -3.61 6.68
C VAL A 36 -9.40 -3.59 6.69
N TYR A 37 -8.82 -4.18 7.72
CA TYR A 37 -7.37 -4.37 7.83
C TYR A 37 -7.10 -5.86 8.07
N PRO A 38 -7.11 -6.69 7.01
CA PRO A 38 -7.00 -8.14 7.15
C PRO A 38 -5.57 -8.56 7.48
N GLN A 39 -5.40 -9.69 8.18
CA GLN A 39 -4.13 -10.41 8.15
C GLN A 39 -4.05 -11.17 6.83
N LEU A 40 -3.13 -10.77 5.95
CA LEU A 40 -2.88 -11.53 4.72
C LEU A 40 -2.25 -12.89 5.05
N PRO A 41 -2.59 -13.96 4.29
CA PRO A 41 -2.13 -15.31 4.58
C PRO A 41 -0.60 -15.45 4.50
N ASN A 42 -0.03 -16.25 5.40
CA ASN A 42 1.38 -16.61 5.44
C ASN A 42 2.34 -15.42 5.21
N PRO A 43 2.30 -14.37 6.04
CA PRO A 43 3.05 -13.15 5.76
C PRO A 43 4.58 -13.34 5.72
N ASP A 44 5.12 -14.41 6.30
CA ASP A 44 6.54 -14.75 6.27
C ASP A 44 6.95 -15.48 4.98
N HIS A 45 6.03 -16.24 4.38
CA HIS A 45 6.20 -16.98 3.12
C HIS A 45 4.98 -16.77 2.24
N PRO A 46 4.75 -15.54 1.74
CA PRO A 46 3.54 -15.22 1.00
C PRO A 46 3.57 -15.82 -0.41
N GLU A 47 2.39 -16.13 -0.92
CA GLU A 47 2.19 -16.56 -2.30
C GLU A 47 1.36 -15.51 -3.05
N LEU A 48 1.85 -15.05 -4.20
CA LEU A 48 1.20 -14.00 -4.98
C LEU A 48 -0.26 -14.33 -5.30
N GLU A 49 -0.54 -15.57 -5.75
CA GLU A 49 -1.90 -15.98 -6.12
C GLU A 49 -2.85 -15.98 -4.92
N VAL A 50 -2.34 -16.38 -3.76
CA VAL A 50 -3.13 -16.38 -2.51
C VAL A 50 -3.45 -14.94 -2.09
N TRP A 51 -2.47 -14.04 -2.15
CA TRP A 51 -2.68 -12.63 -1.82
C TRP A 51 -3.61 -11.94 -2.82
N LEU A 52 -3.49 -12.24 -4.11
CA LEU A 52 -4.41 -11.71 -5.13
C LEU A 52 -5.84 -12.19 -4.89
N GLY A 53 -6.05 -13.44 -4.50
CA GLY A 53 -7.37 -13.95 -4.10
C GLY A 53 -7.96 -13.20 -2.90
N GLU A 54 -7.14 -12.88 -1.90
CA GLU A 54 -7.57 -12.04 -0.76
C GLU A 54 -7.93 -10.61 -1.21
N PHE A 55 -7.12 -10.02 -2.09
CA PHE A 55 -7.41 -8.69 -2.64
C PHE A 55 -8.74 -8.69 -3.39
N GLU A 56 -8.97 -9.65 -4.29
CA GLU A 56 -10.22 -9.79 -5.03
C GLU A 56 -11.42 -9.94 -4.09
N ARG A 57 -11.32 -10.78 -3.06
CA ARG A 57 -12.37 -10.96 -2.07
C ARG A 57 -12.76 -9.65 -1.39
N HIS A 58 -11.78 -8.80 -1.05
CA HIS A 58 -12.03 -7.50 -0.43
C HIS A 58 -12.50 -6.45 -1.44
N LEU A 59 -11.98 -6.47 -2.67
CA LEU A 59 -12.36 -5.52 -3.72
C LEU A 59 -13.80 -5.75 -4.22
N THR A 60 -14.26 -7.02 -4.28
CA THR A 60 -15.61 -7.37 -4.72
C THR A 60 -16.67 -7.25 -3.62
N ALA A 61 -16.29 -7.00 -2.37
CA ALA A 61 -17.24 -6.71 -1.30
C ALA A 61 -18.05 -5.44 -1.64
N PRO A 62 -19.33 -5.34 -1.22
CA PRO A 62 -20.18 -4.19 -1.52
C PRO A 62 -19.57 -2.86 -1.05
N GLY A 63 -19.83 -1.79 -1.82
CA GLY A 63 -19.42 -0.43 -1.50
C GLY A 63 -18.14 0.03 -2.18
N ARG A 64 -17.94 1.34 -2.19
CA ARG A 64 -16.70 1.96 -2.68
C ARG A 64 -15.70 2.09 -1.55
N ARG A 65 -14.41 2.11 -1.89
CA ARG A 65 -13.34 2.11 -0.88
C ARG A 65 -12.11 2.87 -1.27
N ILE A 66 -11.36 3.25 -0.25
CA ILE A 66 -10.02 3.82 -0.36
C ILE A 66 -9.04 2.71 0.00
N VAL A 67 -8.06 2.47 -0.87
CA VAL A 67 -7.04 1.42 -0.66
C VAL A 67 -5.74 2.04 -0.17
N ILE A 68 -5.18 1.49 0.90
CA ILE A 68 -3.87 1.84 1.41
C ILE A 68 -3.02 0.57 1.45
N ALA A 69 -2.01 0.49 0.59
CA ALA A 69 -1.10 -0.64 0.51
C ALA A 69 0.30 -0.25 0.98
N HIS A 70 0.97 -1.11 1.75
CA HIS A 70 2.33 -0.89 2.24
C HIS A 70 3.26 -2.01 1.76
N SER A 71 4.47 -1.65 1.36
CA SER A 71 5.54 -2.60 1.06
C SER A 71 5.11 -3.61 -0.02
N LEU A 72 5.22 -4.92 0.22
CA LEU A 72 4.85 -5.98 -0.72
C LEU A 72 3.39 -5.91 -1.18
N ALA A 73 2.47 -5.37 -0.37
CA ALA A 73 1.09 -5.17 -0.80
C ALA A 73 0.97 -4.15 -1.95
N THR A 74 1.90 -3.21 -2.09
CA THR A 74 1.94 -2.29 -3.24
C THR A 74 2.22 -3.04 -4.54
N VAL A 75 3.14 -4.00 -4.48
CA VAL A 75 3.48 -4.89 -5.60
C VAL A 75 2.29 -5.77 -5.95
N THR A 76 1.62 -6.34 -4.95
CA THR A 76 0.40 -7.13 -5.15
C THR A 76 -0.71 -6.29 -5.77
N TRP A 77 -0.88 -5.03 -5.36
CA TRP A 77 -1.81 -4.09 -5.97
C TRP A 77 -1.52 -3.85 -7.46
N LEU A 78 -0.25 -3.66 -7.83
CA LEU A 78 0.15 -3.48 -9.21
C LEU A 78 -0.10 -4.75 -10.05
N HIS A 79 0.09 -5.95 -9.49
CA HIS A 79 -0.34 -7.20 -10.12
C HIS A 79 -1.86 -7.26 -10.30
N ALA A 80 -2.64 -6.81 -9.31
CA ALA A 80 -4.09 -6.75 -9.42
C ALA A 80 -4.54 -5.87 -10.59
N LEU A 81 -3.88 -4.72 -10.78
CA LEU A 81 -4.13 -3.83 -11.94
C LEU A 81 -3.74 -4.49 -13.27
N HIS A 82 -2.57 -5.13 -13.35
CA HIS A 82 -2.13 -5.85 -14.55
C HIS A 82 -3.11 -6.95 -14.96
N ARG A 83 -3.62 -7.68 -13.98
CA ARG A 83 -4.57 -8.78 -14.19
C ARG A 83 -6.02 -8.32 -14.32
N ARG A 84 -6.29 -7.04 -14.10
CA ARG A 84 -7.63 -6.45 -14.11
C ARG A 84 -8.59 -7.21 -13.19
N LEU A 85 -8.16 -7.40 -11.93
CA LEU A 85 -8.99 -8.11 -10.96
C LEU A 85 -10.40 -7.50 -10.85
N PRO A 86 -11.42 -8.33 -10.62
CA PRO A 86 -12.76 -7.84 -10.33
C PRO A 86 -12.79 -6.88 -9.14
N GLY A 87 -13.65 -5.88 -9.19
CA GLY A 87 -13.85 -4.91 -8.10
C GLY A 87 -12.90 -3.72 -8.08
N LEU A 88 -11.93 -3.63 -8.99
CA LEU A 88 -11.04 -2.45 -9.10
C LEU A 88 -11.80 -1.15 -9.37
N ASP A 89 -12.94 -1.21 -10.07
CA ASP A 89 -13.84 -0.09 -10.34
C ASP A 89 -14.56 0.43 -9.09
N SER A 90 -14.53 -0.32 -7.99
CA SER A 90 -15.07 0.09 -6.69
C SER A 90 -14.09 0.96 -5.88
N VAL A 91 -12.86 1.17 -6.37
CA VAL A 91 -11.83 1.93 -5.66
C VAL A 91 -11.91 3.40 -6.02
N ASP A 92 -12.10 4.27 -5.01
CA ASP A 92 -12.15 5.72 -5.18
C ASP A 92 -10.76 6.33 -5.37
N ARG A 93 -9.79 5.84 -4.60
CA ARG A 93 -8.37 6.22 -4.70
C ARG A 93 -7.48 5.20 -4.00
N ALA A 94 -6.20 5.19 -4.35
CA ALA A 94 -5.20 4.31 -3.78
C ALA A 94 -3.97 5.09 -3.28
N LEU A 95 -3.40 4.65 -2.15
CA LEU A 95 -2.11 5.09 -1.64
C LEU A 95 -1.16 3.89 -1.58
N LEU A 96 -0.03 4.01 -2.27
CA LEU A 96 1.04 3.02 -2.29
C LEU A 96 2.21 3.55 -1.45
N VAL A 97 2.46 2.92 -0.32
CA VAL A 97 3.47 3.32 0.66
C VAL A 97 4.66 2.39 0.59
N SER A 98 5.85 2.94 0.41
CA SER A 98 7.13 2.22 0.37
C SER A 98 7.11 0.98 -0.55
N PRO A 99 6.87 1.15 -1.87
CA PRO A 99 6.91 0.03 -2.80
C PRO A 99 8.34 -0.54 -2.91
N VAL A 100 8.45 -1.88 -3.06
CA VAL A 100 9.71 -2.61 -2.95
C VAL A 100 10.23 -3.11 -4.30
N THR A 101 11.55 -2.98 -4.55
CA THR A 101 12.22 -3.49 -5.76
C THR A 101 13.16 -4.66 -5.50
N THR A 102 13.55 -4.90 -4.25
CA THR A 102 14.54 -5.93 -3.88
C THR A 102 13.96 -7.35 -3.85
N LEU A 103 12.85 -7.61 -4.57
CA LEU A 103 12.14 -8.89 -4.56
C LEU A 103 13.05 -10.10 -4.87
N ALA A 104 13.93 -9.98 -5.86
CA ALA A 104 14.83 -11.05 -6.26
C ALA A 104 15.91 -11.40 -5.21
N ALA A 105 16.18 -10.49 -4.28
CA ALA A 105 17.12 -10.71 -3.19
C ALA A 105 16.56 -11.57 -2.06
N HIS A 106 15.24 -11.78 -2.03
CA HIS A 106 14.51 -12.49 -0.99
C HIS A 106 13.72 -13.65 -1.60
N PRO A 107 14.20 -14.90 -1.48
CA PRO A 107 13.55 -16.08 -2.09
C PRO A 107 12.07 -16.22 -1.76
N GLU A 108 11.67 -15.82 -0.54
CA GLU A 108 10.30 -15.91 -0.03
C GLU A 108 9.31 -15.05 -0.83
N ILE A 109 9.78 -13.96 -1.42
CA ILE A 109 8.95 -12.99 -2.16
C ILE A 109 9.37 -12.81 -3.62
N ALA A 110 10.34 -13.58 -4.12
CA ALA A 110 10.81 -13.49 -5.51
C ALA A 110 9.67 -13.76 -6.52
N GLY A 111 8.67 -14.55 -6.15
CA GLY A 111 7.47 -14.81 -6.96
C GLY A 111 6.58 -13.59 -7.22
N PHE A 112 6.81 -12.47 -6.53
CA PHE A 112 6.10 -11.20 -6.72
C PHE A 112 6.74 -10.29 -7.78
N ALA A 113 7.75 -10.75 -8.53
CA ALA A 113 8.37 -9.95 -9.57
C ALA A 113 7.33 -9.35 -10.53
N LEU A 114 7.40 -8.02 -10.72
CA LEU A 114 6.44 -7.28 -11.53
C LEU A 114 6.77 -7.36 -13.03
N PRO A 115 5.75 -7.46 -13.88
CA PRO A 115 5.90 -7.13 -15.29
C PRO A 115 6.18 -5.62 -15.46
N PRO A 116 6.61 -5.16 -16.65
CA PRO A 116 6.83 -3.74 -16.90
C PRO A 116 5.62 -2.89 -16.54
N LEU A 117 5.84 -1.76 -15.87
CA LEU A 117 4.78 -0.85 -15.42
C LEU A 117 4.40 0.19 -16.46
N THR A 118 5.25 0.42 -17.46
CA THR A 118 4.98 1.40 -18.54
C THR A 118 3.71 1.03 -19.29
N GLY A 119 2.77 1.96 -19.34
CA GLY A 119 1.47 1.76 -19.99
C GLY A 119 0.44 1.01 -19.14
N LEU A 120 0.74 0.69 -17.89
CA LEU A 120 -0.26 0.15 -16.96
C LEU A 120 -1.35 1.18 -16.69
N THR A 121 -2.60 0.79 -16.89
CA THR A 121 -3.75 1.64 -16.59
C THR A 121 -4.08 1.57 -15.09
N LEU A 122 -4.07 2.73 -14.44
CA LEU A 122 -4.52 2.85 -13.05
C LEU A 122 -6.05 2.84 -12.99
N ALA A 123 -6.61 2.10 -12.03
CA ALA A 123 -8.07 1.98 -11.87
C ALA A 123 -8.69 3.22 -11.20
N SER A 124 -7.90 4.00 -10.48
CA SER A 124 -8.33 5.18 -9.71
C SER A 124 -7.17 6.16 -9.52
N PRO A 125 -7.43 7.40 -9.07
CA PRO A 125 -6.38 8.30 -8.60
C PRO A 125 -5.46 7.59 -7.62
N THR A 126 -4.16 7.60 -7.91
CA THR A 126 -3.15 6.85 -7.14
C THR A 126 -2.04 7.79 -6.72
N ARG A 127 -1.65 7.72 -5.45
CA ARG A 127 -0.45 8.35 -4.91
C ARG A 127 0.59 7.31 -4.53
N ILE A 128 1.87 7.71 -4.59
CA ILE A 128 3.00 6.92 -4.13
C ILE A 128 3.77 7.76 -3.13
N THR A 129 4.11 7.18 -1.97
CA THR A 129 5.01 7.81 -1.00
C THR A 129 6.06 6.81 -0.54
N ALA A 130 7.27 7.27 -0.28
CA ALA A 130 8.39 6.44 0.19
C ALA A 130 9.46 7.27 0.88
N GLY A 131 10.29 6.66 1.70
CA GLY A 131 11.53 7.26 2.18
C GLY A 131 12.56 7.41 1.05
N ASP A 132 13.44 8.41 1.14
CA ASP A 132 14.57 8.59 0.21
C ASP A 132 15.72 7.62 0.49
N ASP A 133 15.69 6.98 1.65
CA ASP A 133 16.69 6.04 2.17
C ASP A 133 16.12 4.62 2.39
N ASP A 134 15.02 4.28 1.73
CA ASP A 134 14.36 2.96 1.84
C ASP A 134 15.28 1.84 1.32
N PRO A 135 15.74 0.90 2.18
CA PRO A 135 16.65 -0.17 1.78
C PRO A 135 15.99 -1.20 0.85
N TYR A 136 14.66 -1.26 0.81
CA TYR A 136 13.91 -2.16 -0.07
C TYR A 136 13.60 -1.56 -1.44
N CYS A 137 13.91 -0.27 -1.65
CA CYS A 137 13.77 0.42 -2.92
C CYS A 137 15.00 1.33 -3.20
N PRO A 138 16.22 0.78 -3.30
CA PRO A 138 17.45 1.56 -3.40
C PRO A 138 17.53 2.44 -4.65
N GLU A 139 16.77 2.14 -5.71
CA GLU A 139 16.66 2.97 -6.91
C GLU A 139 15.79 4.22 -6.69
N GLY A 140 15.05 4.28 -5.58
CA GLY A 140 14.06 5.29 -5.25
C GLY A 140 12.71 5.08 -5.93
N ALA A 141 11.64 5.30 -5.18
CA ALA A 141 10.26 5.05 -5.64
C ALA A 141 9.85 5.94 -6.83
N GLN A 142 10.41 7.14 -6.96
CA GLN A 142 10.17 7.98 -8.13
C GLN A 142 10.57 7.26 -9.41
N ARG A 143 11.82 6.80 -9.48
CA ARG A 143 12.36 6.15 -10.68
C ARG A 143 11.74 4.78 -10.94
N ALA A 144 11.60 3.98 -9.87
CA ALA A 144 11.19 2.59 -10.02
C ALA A 144 9.68 2.43 -10.31
N TYR A 145 8.87 3.33 -9.78
CA TYR A 145 7.40 3.19 -9.81
C TYR A 145 6.69 4.40 -10.41
N ALA A 146 6.98 5.61 -9.91
CA ALA A 146 6.22 6.79 -10.32
C ALA A 146 6.46 7.16 -11.78
N ASP A 147 7.71 7.20 -12.25
CA ASP A 147 8.03 7.52 -13.64
C ASP A 147 7.37 6.56 -14.65
N PRO A 148 7.46 5.22 -14.49
CA PRO A 148 6.77 4.28 -15.39
C PRO A 148 5.24 4.40 -15.39
N LEU A 149 4.66 4.85 -14.27
CA LEU A 149 3.22 5.03 -14.10
C LEU A 149 2.74 6.46 -14.47
N ALA A 150 3.64 7.34 -14.90
CA ALA A 150 3.39 8.76 -15.17
C ALA A 150 2.82 9.50 -13.93
N LEU A 151 3.35 9.18 -12.75
CA LEU A 151 3.03 9.81 -11.47
C LEU A 151 4.23 10.60 -10.92
N THR A 152 3.98 11.35 -9.86
CA THR A 152 5.02 11.94 -9.00
C THR A 152 4.92 11.31 -7.62
N ALA A 153 6.04 10.80 -7.09
CA ALA A 153 6.09 10.25 -5.75
C ALA A 153 6.36 11.36 -4.72
N GLU A 154 5.69 11.26 -3.58
CA GLU A 154 5.97 12.07 -2.39
C GLU A 154 7.13 11.42 -1.63
N ILE A 155 8.31 12.01 -1.71
CA ILE A 155 9.52 11.46 -1.09
C ILE A 155 9.74 12.09 0.28
N LEU A 156 9.80 11.25 1.31
CA LEU A 156 9.93 11.65 2.71
C LEU A 156 11.40 11.49 3.17
N PRO A 157 12.09 12.60 3.47
CA PRO A 157 13.50 12.54 3.85
C PRO A 157 13.73 11.73 5.14
N GLY A 158 14.67 10.76 5.10
CA GLY A 158 15.05 9.94 6.25
C GLY A 158 13.94 9.08 6.83
N ALA A 159 12.95 8.71 6.02
CA ALA A 159 11.78 7.96 6.48
C ALA A 159 11.95 6.43 6.42
N GLY A 160 13.05 5.96 5.83
CA GLY A 160 13.33 4.53 5.69
C GLY A 160 12.21 3.79 4.98
N HIS A 161 11.84 2.62 5.49
CA HIS A 161 10.74 1.80 4.95
C HIS A 161 9.37 2.10 5.61
N LEU A 162 9.27 3.19 6.36
CA LEU A 162 8.07 3.62 7.08
C LEU A 162 7.52 2.53 8.02
N THR A 163 8.41 1.91 8.80
CA THR A 163 8.06 0.88 9.79
C THR A 163 8.24 1.41 11.23
N PRO A 164 7.82 0.66 12.26
CA PRO A 164 8.06 1.05 13.65
C PRO A 164 9.54 1.25 14.00
N ASP A 165 10.47 0.57 13.31
CA ASP A 165 11.91 0.71 13.56
C ASP A 165 12.43 2.09 13.15
N GLU A 166 11.84 2.71 12.11
CA GLU A 166 12.04 4.12 11.75
C GLU A 166 11.06 5.02 12.51
N GLY A 167 10.31 4.41 13.45
CA GLY A 167 9.39 5.03 14.39
C GLY A 167 8.03 5.41 13.82
N TYR A 168 7.59 4.83 12.73
CA TYR A 168 6.26 5.04 12.17
C TYR A 168 5.18 4.23 12.94
N GLY A 169 4.73 4.84 14.04
CA GLY A 169 3.52 4.49 14.75
C GLY A 169 2.39 5.46 14.38
N PRO A 170 2.10 6.50 15.19
CA PRO A 170 1.20 7.58 14.78
C PRO A 170 1.73 8.31 13.54
N TRP A 171 0.93 8.39 12.49
CA TRP A 171 1.27 9.14 11.28
C TRP A 171 0.11 10.06 10.86
N PRO A 172 0.02 11.28 11.41
CA PRO A 172 -1.13 12.16 11.23
C PRO A 172 -1.46 12.50 9.78
N SER A 173 -0.45 12.78 8.93
CA SER A 173 -0.71 13.18 7.55
C SER A 173 -1.39 12.07 6.72
N VAL A 174 -1.10 10.79 6.97
CA VAL A 174 -1.81 9.70 6.29
C VAL A 174 -3.28 9.61 6.72
N LEU A 175 -3.58 9.91 7.98
CA LEU A 175 -4.96 9.96 8.45
C LEU A 175 -5.74 11.11 7.78
N GLU A 176 -5.15 12.30 7.71
CA GLU A 176 -5.79 13.45 7.04
C GLU A 176 -5.98 13.16 5.55
N TRP A 177 -4.97 12.59 4.87
CA TRP A 177 -5.13 12.16 3.47
C TRP A 177 -6.28 11.14 3.31
N CYS A 178 -6.42 10.21 4.23
CA CYS A 178 -7.54 9.26 4.21
C CYS A 178 -8.90 9.97 4.26
N LEU A 179 -8.98 11.10 4.96
CA LEU A 179 -10.22 11.84 5.15
C LEU A 179 -10.55 12.78 3.99
N ASP A 180 -9.54 13.50 3.45
CA ASP A 180 -9.75 14.53 2.41
C ASP A 180 -9.25 14.12 1.00
N GLY A 181 -8.30 13.21 0.89
CA GLY A 181 -7.69 12.77 -0.37
C GLY A 181 -6.65 13.74 -0.94
N GLU A 182 -6.41 14.88 -0.28
CA GLU A 182 -5.60 15.99 -0.81
C GLU A 182 -4.37 16.29 0.05
N THR A 183 -4.43 16.06 1.36
CA THR A 183 -3.32 16.33 2.29
C THR A 183 -2.01 15.73 1.77
N GLU A 184 -0.96 16.55 1.72
CA GLU A 184 0.40 16.10 1.42
C GLU A 184 0.93 15.21 2.55
N LEU A 185 1.59 14.13 2.18
CA LEU A 185 2.18 13.23 3.18
C LEU A 185 3.51 13.81 3.65
N THR A 186 3.66 13.91 4.95
CA THR A 186 4.87 14.43 5.59
C THR A 186 5.50 13.35 6.46
N ALA A 187 6.81 13.41 6.63
CA ALA A 187 7.48 12.63 7.66
C ALA A 187 6.86 12.95 9.04
N ARG A 188 6.91 11.98 9.93
CA ARG A 188 6.40 12.12 11.31
C ARG A 188 7.31 13.01 12.17
#